data_51b31b575aefe0bbe7ce1482d0c16d96
#
_entry.id   51b31b575aefe0bbe7ce1482d0c16d96
#
_cell.length_a   1.000
_cell.length_b   1.000
_cell.length_c   1.000
_cell.angle_alpha   90.00
_cell.angle_beta   90.00
_cell.angle_gamma   90.00
#
_symmetry.space_group_name_H-M   'P 1'
#
loop_
_entity.id
_entity.type
_entity.pdbx_description
1 polymer ?
#
loop_
_entity_poly.entity_id
_entity_poly.type
_entity_poly.pdbx_seq_one_letter_code
_entity_poly.pdbx_strand_id
1 'polypeptide(L)'
;MQAGEANMQAFKCVRIDGSITSSGERQARIARFNSDKGIDVFLLTTQCGGVGITLNGADRVVIFDPAWNPAVDAQAVDRCYRVGQTRDVIVYRFITCGTIEEKVYRKQVFKGGLERVCSP
;
A
#
# COMPACT_ATOMS: atom_id res chain seq x y z
N MET A 1 -18.18 2.39 -36.63
CA MET A 1 -17.94 1.81 -35.29
C MET A 1 -17.05 2.78 -34.51
N GLN A 2 -17.62 3.66 -33.71
CA GLN A 2 -16.86 4.52 -32.81
C GLN A 2 -16.52 3.70 -31.57
N ALA A 3 -15.24 3.44 -31.36
CA ALA A 3 -14.73 2.92 -30.13
C ALA A 3 -15.02 3.95 -29.02
N GLY A 4 -15.81 3.55 -28.02
CA GLY A 4 -16.15 4.40 -26.91
C GLY A 4 -14.86 4.88 -26.22
N GLU A 5 -14.64 6.18 -26.22
CA GLU A 5 -13.67 6.82 -25.34
C GLU A 5 -14.09 6.49 -23.91
N ALA A 6 -13.36 5.57 -23.28
CA ALA A 6 -13.47 5.36 -21.85
C ALA A 6 -13.11 6.69 -21.21
N ASN A 7 -14.09 7.34 -20.60
CA ASN A 7 -13.91 8.56 -19.83
C ASN A 7 -12.96 8.23 -18.66
N MET A 8 -11.66 8.41 -18.87
CA MET A 8 -10.64 8.27 -17.84
C MET A 8 -10.84 9.43 -16.86
N GLN A 9 -11.67 9.19 -15.87
CA GLN A 9 -11.85 10.11 -14.76
C GLN A 9 -10.47 10.27 -14.08
N ALA A 10 -9.96 11.49 -14.11
CA ALA A 10 -8.67 11.78 -13.50
C ALA A 10 -8.76 11.57 -11.99
N PHE A 11 -8.05 10.57 -11.47
CA PHE A 11 -7.97 10.32 -10.03
C PHE A 11 -7.21 11.44 -9.32
N LYS A 12 -7.77 11.93 -8.21
CA LYS A 12 -7.05 12.82 -7.32
C LYS A 12 -6.08 12.02 -6.47
N CYS A 13 -4.81 12.34 -6.58
CA CYS A 13 -3.73 11.60 -5.97
C CYS A 13 -2.91 12.49 -5.02
N VAL A 14 -2.53 11.91 -3.88
CA VAL A 14 -1.49 12.43 -2.98
C VAL A 14 -0.30 11.49 -3.04
N ARG A 15 0.91 12.03 -3.09
CA ARG A 15 2.15 11.25 -3.18
C ARG A 15 3.12 11.65 -2.09
N ILE A 16 3.77 10.65 -1.48
CA ILE A 16 4.96 10.80 -0.63
C ILE A 16 6.04 9.84 -1.10
N ASP A 17 7.19 10.38 -1.42
CA ASP A 17 8.39 9.63 -1.81
C ASP A 17 9.64 10.26 -1.20
N GLY A 18 10.82 9.77 -1.59
CA GLY A 18 12.11 10.24 -1.09
C GLY A 18 12.43 11.72 -1.39
N SER A 19 11.73 12.36 -2.32
CA SER A 19 11.93 13.78 -2.64
C SER A 19 11.36 14.71 -1.57
N ILE A 20 10.40 14.22 -0.77
CA ILE A 20 9.78 15.00 0.29
C ILE A 20 10.52 14.74 1.60
N THR A 21 11.43 15.63 1.95
CA THR A 21 12.28 15.51 3.15
C THR A 21 11.66 16.13 4.38
N SER A 22 10.80 17.14 4.21
CA SER A 22 10.13 17.83 5.31
C SER A 22 9.11 16.94 6.04
N SER A 23 9.31 16.74 7.33
CA SER A 23 8.37 16.00 8.18
C SER A 23 7.01 16.70 8.26
N GLY A 24 6.98 18.02 8.33
CA GLY A 24 5.75 18.81 8.37
C GLY A 24 4.92 18.66 7.10
N GLU A 25 5.56 18.67 5.93
CA GLU A 25 4.88 18.47 4.65
C GLU A 25 4.29 17.05 4.54
N ARG A 26 5.03 16.04 4.99
CA ARG A 26 4.53 14.65 5.03
C ARG A 26 3.28 14.55 5.89
N GLN A 27 3.31 15.12 7.10
CA GLN A 27 2.16 15.12 8.02
C GLN A 27 0.95 15.86 7.43
N ALA A 28 1.16 17.00 6.79
CA ALA A 28 0.10 17.76 6.14
C ALA A 28 -0.58 16.94 5.01
N ARG A 29 0.20 16.23 4.21
CA ARG A 29 -0.31 15.37 3.13
C ARG A 29 -1.10 14.17 3.68
N ILE A 30 -0.63 13.56 4.76
CA ILE A 30 -1.31 12.45 5.44
C ILE A 30 -2.64 12.93 6.04
N ALA A 31 -2.63 14.05 6.76
CA ALA A 31 -3.82 14.63 7.36
C ALA A 31 -4.87 14.99 6.29
N ARG A 32 -4.43 15.57 5.18
CA ARG A 32 -5.29 15.88 4.05
C ARG A 32 -5.95 14.63 3.46
N PHE A 33 -5.18 13.57 3.23
CA PHE A 33 -5.72 12.31 2.70
C PHE A 33 -6.75 11.68 3.66
N ASN A 34 -6.47 11.67 4.95
CA ASN A 34 -7.37 11.07 5.94
C ASN A 34 -8.68 11.87 6.11
N SER A 35 -8.67 13.18 5.85
CA SER A 35 -9.83 14.06 6.03
C SER A 35 -10.63 14.33 4.76
N ASP A 36 -9.95 14.40 3.61
CA ASP A 36 -10.56 14.73 2.32
C ASP A 36 -10.99 13.48 1.56
N LYS A 37 -12.28 13.18 1.57
CA LYS A 37 -12.88 12.06 0.83
C LYS A 37 -12.83 12.22 -0.69
N GLY A 38 -12.47 13.38 -1.18
CA GLY A 38 -12.31 13.65 -2.61
C GLY A 38 -10.95 13.21 -3.15
N ILE A 39 -10.04 12.68 -2.30
CA ILE A 39 -8.77 12.12 -2.73
C ILE A 39 -8.93 10.62 -2.90
N ASP A 40 -8.69 10.13 -4.11
CA ASP A 40 -8.94 8.74 -4.47
C ASP A 40 -7.76 7.82 -4.15
N VAL A 41 -6.53 8.31 -4.30
CA VAL A 41 -5.31 7.50 -4.22
C VAL A 41 -4.22 8.19 -3.40
N PHE A 42 -3.56 7.40 -2.57
CA PHE A 42 -2.32 7.79 -1.88
C PHE A 42 -1.16 6.93 -2.37
N LEU A 43 -0.18 7.55 -3.01
CA LEU A 43 1.03 6.87 -3.47
C LEU A 43 2.15 7.01 -2.44
N LEU A 44 2.71 5.88 -2.03
CA LEU A 44 3.76 5.84 -1.01
C LEU A 44 4.84 4.85 -1.43
N THR A 45 6.09 5.27 -1.37
CA THR A 45 7.21 4.32 -1.46
C THR A 45 7.42 3.63 -0.11
N THR A 46 7.68 2.32 -0.12
CA THR A 46 7.85 1.53 1.12
C THR A 46 8.99 2.05 1.99
N GLN A 47 10.05 2.59 1.40
CA GLN A 47 11.19 3.16 2.11
C GLN A 47 10.86 4.46 2.86
N CYS A 48 9.94 5.26 2.35
CA CYS A 48 9.51 6.51 3.01
C CYS A 48 8.55 6.28 4.17
N GLY A 49 7.99 5.08 4.27
CA GLY A 49 7.05 4.69 5.31
C GLY A 49 7.67 4.41 6.69
N GLY A 50 8.99 4.63 6.87
CA GLY A 50 9.72 4.21 8.08
C GLY A 50 9.27 4.84 9.40
N VAL A 51 8.59 5.99 9.39
CA VAL A 51 8.22 6.69 10.63
C VAL A 51 6.73 7.04 10.64
N GLY A 52 5.96 6.32 11.46
CA GLY A 52 4.69 6.79 12.03
C GLY A 52 3.55 7.19 11.09
N ILE A 53 3.60 6.84 9.82
CA ILE A 53 2.53 7.16 8.86
C ILE A 53 1.29 6.33 9.19
N THR A 54 0.15 7.00 9.35
CA THR A 54 -1.16 6.38 9.61
C THR A 54 -2.14 6.83 8.53
N LEU A 55 -2.68 5.86 7.78
CA LEU A 55 -3.56 6.10 6.63
C LEU A 55 -4.96 5.48 6.88
N ASN A 56 -5.63 5.90 7.96
CA ASN A 56 -6.96 5.40 8.30
C ASN A 56 -8.05 5.77 7.27
N GLY A 57 -7.76 6.73 6.40
CA GLY A 57 -8.63 7.09 5.29
C GLY A 57 -8.72 6.02 4.20
N ALA A 58 -7.76 5.08 4.14
CA ALA A 58 -7.72 4.01 3.16
C ALA A 58 -8.20 2.67 3.75
N ASP A 59 -9.00 1.94 2.97
CA ASP A 59 -9.44 0.58 3.25
C ASP A 59 -9.01 -0.41 2.14
N ARG A 60 -8.32 0.08 1.14
CA ARG A 60 -7.71 -0.73 0.06
C ARG A 60 -6.23 -0.43 -0.03
N VAL A 61 -5.44 -1.47 -0.02
CA VAL A 61 -3.98 -1.39 -0.14
C VAL A 61 -3.55 -2.14 -1.38
N VAL A 62 -2.76 -1.51 -2.22
CA VAL A 62 -2.18 -2.15 -3.41
C VAL A 62 -0.66 -2.20 -3.24
N ILE A 63 -0.10 -3.39 -3.17
CA ILE A 63 1.33 -3.63 -3.25
C ILE A 63 1.68 -3.84 -4.72
N PHE A 64 2.24 -2.80 -5.35
CA PHE A 64 2.53 -2.80 -6.77
C PHE A 64 3.80 -3.58 -7.09
N ASP A 65 4.87 -3.37 -6.31
CA ASP A 65 6.14 -4.08 -6.40
C ASP A 65 6.39 -4.83 -5.08
N PRO A 66 6.05 -6.13 -4.99
CA PRO A 66 6.29 -6.92 -3.79
C PRO A 66 7.76 -6.98 -3.43
N ALA A 67 8.08 -6.75 -2.16
CA ALA A 67 9.44 -6.81 -1.66
C ALA A 67 9.92 -8.27 -1.52
N TRP A 68 11.24 -8.49 -1.59
CA TRP A 68 11.85 -9.78 -1.28
C TRP A 68 11.57 -10.24 0.15
N ASN A 69 11.57 -9.28 1.08
CA ASN A 69 11.26 -9.52 2.48
C ASN A 69 9.77 -9.25 2.74
N PRO A 70 8.98 -10.27 3.10
CA PRO A 70 7.55 -10.11 3.37
C PRO A 70 7.24 -9.14 4.51
N ALA A 71 8.18 -8.93 5.44
CA ALA A 71 7.99 -7.98 6.54
C ALA A 71 7.86 -6.54 6.04
N VAL A 72 8.48 -6.19 4.91
CA VAL A 72 8.37 -4.85 4.30
C VAL A 72 6.94 -4.62 3.79
N ASP A 73 6.36 -5.61 3.11
CA ASP A 73 4.98 -5.53 2.63
C ASP A 73 3.99 -5.51 3.80
N ALA A 74 4.22 -6.31 4.84
CA ALA A 74 3.41 -6.30 6.05
C ALA A 74 3.42 -4.92 6.73
N GLN A 75 4.59 -4.29 6.86
CA GLN A 75 4.70 -2.93 7.39
C GLN A 75 3.93 -1.90 6.55
N ALA A 76 3.91 -2.04 5.23
CA ALA A 76 3.13 -1.17 4.36
C ALA A 76 1.62 -1.32 4.61
N VAL A 77 1.14 -2.54 4.79
CA VAL A 77 -0.27 -2.83 5.14
C VAL A 77 -0.63 -2.27 6.51
N ASP A 78 0.25 -2.37 7.49
CA ASP A 78 0.04 -1.88 8.85
C ASP A 78 -0.14 -0.36 8.93
N ARG A 79 0.18 0.39 7.87
CA ARG A 79 -0.12 1.82 7.78
C ARG A 79 -1.61 2.11 7.67
N CYS A 80 -2.38 1.21 7.08
CA CYS A 80 -3.83 1.30 6.95
C CYS A 80 -4.55 0.46 8.01
N TYR A 81 -4.00 -0.67 8.39
CA TYR A 81 -4.54 -1.55 9.43
C TYR A 81 -3.97 -1.17 10.80
N ARG A 82 -4.52 -0.13 11.40
CA ARG A 82 -4.10 0.42 12.70
C ARG A 82 -5.28 0.74 13.60
N VAL A 83 -4.98 0.96 14.88
CA VAL A 83 -5.96 1.50 15.84
C VAL A 83 -6.58 2.77 15.28
N GLY A 84 -7.92 2.80 15.21
CA GLY A 84 -8.69 3.88 14.56
C GLY A 84 -9.21 3.52 13.16
N GLN A 85 -8.82 2.38 12.58
CA GLN A 85 -9.46 1.86 11.36
C GLN A 85 -10.80 1.21 11.71
N THR A 86 -11.87 1.70 11.08
CA THR A 86 -13.25 1.22 11.32
C THR A 86 -13.78 0.33 10.21
N ARG A 87 -13.02 0.18 9.12
CA ARG A 87 -13.41 -0.59 7.94
C ARG A 87 -12.47 -1.78 7.74
N ASP A 88 -12.98 -2.81 7.08
CA ASP A 88 -12.17 -3.95 6.67
C ASP A 88 -11.13 -3.52 5.63
N VAL A 89 -9.87 -3.88 5.86
CA VAL A 89 -8.78 -3.58 4.94
C VAL A 89 -8.56 -4.75 3.99
N ILE A 90 -8.67 -4.48 2.68
CA ILE A 90 -8.39 -5.46 1.63
C ILE A 90 -7.04 -5.13 1.00
N VAL A 91 -6.17 -6.14 0.89
CA VAL A 91 -4.83 -6.01 0.34
C VAL A 91 -4.74 -6.73 -1.01
N TYR A 92 -4.35 -6.00 -2.04
CA TYR A 92 -4.07 -6.52 -3.37
C TYR A 92 -2.55 -6.56 -3.58
N ARG A 93 -2.02 -7.68 -4.03
CA ARG A 93 -0.61 -7.79 -4.46
C ARG A 93 -0.55 -8.05 -5.94
N PHE A 94 0.12 -7.18 -6.68
CA PHE A 94 0.35 -7.37 -8.11
C PHE A 94 1.63 -8.16 -8.30
N ILE A 95 1.51 -9.31 -8.97
CA ILE A 95 2.61 -10.24 -9.21
C ILE A 95 2.64 -10.54 -10.68
N THR A 96 3.78 -10.27 -11.32
CA THR A 96 3.96 -10.58 -12.73
C THR A 96 4.18 -12.09 -12.90
N CYS A 97 3.23 -12.77 -13.55
CA CYS A 97 3.30 -14.20 -13.81
C CYS A 97 4.49 -14.55 -14.72
N GLY A 98 5.12 -15.70 -14.46
CA GLY A 98 6.26 -16.17 -15.24
C GLY A 98 7.59 -15.45 -14.96
N THR A 99 7.64 -14.57 -13.99
CA THR A 99 8.83 -13.80 -13.61
C THR A 99 9.40 -14.22 -12.26
N ILE A 100 10.52 -13.57 -11.88
CA ILE A 100 11.12 -13.73 -10.55
C ILE A 100 10.16 -13.38 -9.42
N GLU A 101 9.26 -12.42 -9.64
CA GLU A 101 8.24 -12.01 -8.65
C GLU A 101 7.35 -13.16 -8.23
N GLU A 102 6.92 -14.00 -9.17
CA GLU A 102 6.13 -15.20 -8.86
C GLU A 102 6.91 -16.17 -7.97
N LYS A 103 8.19 -16.38 -8.24
CA LYS A 103 9.06 -17.24 -7.41
C LYS A 103 9.23 -16.70 -6.01
N VAL A 104 9.42 -15.38 -5.88
CA VAL A 104 9.52 -14.68 -4.60
C VAL A 104 8.23 -14.84 -3.81
N TYR A 105 7.09 -14.59 -4.43
CA TYR A 105 5.79 -14.71 -3.79
C TYR A 105 5.52 -16.14 -3.28
N ARG A 106 5.80 -17.15 -4.10
CA ARG A 106 5.65 -18.56 -3.67
C ARG A 106 6.49 -18.88 -2.45
N LYS A 107 7.75 -18.37 -2.38
CA LYS A 107 8.60 -18.52 -1.20
C LYS A 107 8.07 -17.78 0.02
N GLN A 108 7.49 -16.60 -0.16
CA GLN A 108 6.87 -15.83 0.93
C GLN A 108 5.67 -16.56 1.52
N VAL A 109 4.79 -17.09 0.67
CA VAL A 109 3.62 -17.88 1.10
C VAL A 109 4.06 -19.13 1.86
N PHE A 110 5.09 -19.82 1.38
CA PHE A 110 5.63 -21.01 2.06
C PHE A 110 6.20 -20.67 3.45
N LYS A 111 6.99 -19.60 3.56
CA LYS A 111 7.54 -19.14 4.84
C LYS A 111 6.42 -18.73 5.82
N GLY A 112 5.45 -17.94 5.37
CA GLY A 112 4.31 -17.54 6.20
C GLY A 112 3.44 -18.72 6.65
N GLY A 113 3.36 -19.77 5.85
CA GLY A 113 2.74 -21.04 6.25
C GLY A 113 3.50 -21.74 7.37
N LEU A 114 4.82 -21.78 7.30
CA LEU A 114 5.66 -22.38 8.35
C LEU A 114 5.57 -21.61 9.67
N GLU A 115 5.56 -20.28 9.64
CA GLU A 115 5.42 -19.45 10.84
C GLU A 115 4.09 -19.73 11.58
N ARG A 116 3.00 -19.95 10.84
CA ARG A 116 1.70 -20.31 11.44
C ARG A 116 1.68 -21.70 12.07
N VAL A 117 2.45 -22.64 11.54
CA VAL A 117 2.54 -24.01 12.07
C VAL A 117 3.48 -24.08 13.26
N CYS A 118 4.51 -23.25 13.32
CA CYS A 118 5.53 -23.22 14.37
C CYS A 118 5.24 -22.22 15.49
N SER A 119 4.18 -21.41 15.38
CA SER A 119 3.76 -20.54 16.50
C SER A 119 2.97 -21.35 17.52
N PRO A 120 3.38 -21.34 18.82
CA PRO A 120 2.64 -22.03 19.88
C PRO A 120 1.27 -21.43 20.11
#